data_5aaad3ca2bb685f6388e90806baf1f5f
#
_entry.id   5aaad3ca2bb685f6388e90806baf1f5f
#
_cell.length_a   1.000
_cell.length_b   1.000
_cell.length_c   1.000
_cell.angle_alpha   90.00
_cell.angle_beta   90.00
_cell.angle_gamma   90.00
#
_symmetry.space_group_name_H-M   'P 1'
#
loop_
_entity.id
_entity.type
_entity.pdbx_description
1 polymer ?
#
loop_
_entity_poly.entity_id
_entity_poly.type
_entity_poly.pdbx_seq_one_letter_code
_entity_poly.pdbx_strand_id
1 'polypeptide(L)'
;SGPAIERPGDLVALLTNLSEHDILFIDEIHRLPRTVEEILYPAMEDFEVDIIIGKGPAARSFRMQLPKFTLIGATTRAGQLSTPLRDRFGVIFKLELYSPEELAGIVRRSAGILGLPISEDGALEIASRRGTPRIANRFLKRVRDFAQVMGNGTIDRPIADYALRALEVDELGLDAIDRRMLQTIIKAFGGGPVGLDTLAATVGEEAVTIEDVYE
;
A
#
# COMPACT_ATOMS: atom_id res chain seq x y z
N SER A 1 -7.15 9.45 0.12
CA SER A 1 -5.78 9.04 -0.19
C SER A 1 -4.95 10.26 -0.59
N GLY A 2 -3.62 10.25 -0.38
CA GLY A 2 -2.72 11.34 -0.74
C GLY A 2 -2.90 11.87 -2.18
N PRO A 3 -3.07 11.00 -3.19
CA PRO A 3 -3.31 11.44 -4.57
C PRO A 3 -4.59 12.25 -4.81
N ALA A 4 -5.54 12.26 -3.88
CA ALA A 4 -6.77 13.04 -4.00
C ALA A 4 -6.66 14.45 -3.42
N ILE A 5 -5.52 14.77 -2.79
CA ILE A 5 -5.25 16.08 -2.17
C ILE A 5 -4.14 16.75 -2.98
N GLU A 6 -4.52 17.37 -4.08
CA GLU A 6 -3.54 17.99 -5.00
C GLU A 6 -3.31 19.47 -4.69
N ARG A 7 -4.28 20.13 -4.10
CA ARG A 7 -4.24 21.57 -3.86
C ARG A 7 -4.42 21.92 -2.39
N PRO A 8 -3.81 23.01 -1.93
CA PRO A 8 -4.01 23.53 -0.58
C PRO A 8 -5.47 23.60 -0.15
N GLY A 9 -6.37 24.05 -1.04
CA GLY A 9 -7.80 24.17 -0.76
C GLY A 9 -8.51 22.84 -0.49
N ASP A 10 -8.04 21.75 -1.08
CA ASP A 10 -8.63 20.41 -0.86
C ASP A 10 -8.40 19.96 0.58
N LEU A 11 -7.18 20.16 1.08
CA LEU A 11 -6.84 19.84 2.46
C LEU A 11 -7.56 20.76 3.46
N VAL A 12 -7.60 22.06 3.17
CA VAL A 12 -8.33 23.03 4.01
C VAL A 12 -9.81 22.62 4.13
N ALA A 13 -10.45 22.23 3.03
CA ALA A 13 -11.84 21.78 3.05
C ALA A 13 -12.03 20.51 3.89
N LEU A 14 -11.08 19.57 3.86
CA LEU A 14 -11.12 18.39 4.72
C LEU A 14 -10.97 18.76 6.20
N LEU A 15 -9.99 19.60 6.55
CA LEU A 15 -9.69 20.01 7.92
C LEU A 15 -10.85 20.79 8.54
N THR A 16 -11.50 21.68 7.78
CA THR A 16 -12.61 22.51 8.26
C THR A 16 -13.92 21.76 8.46
N ASN A 17 -14.04 20.56 7.87
CA ASN A 17 -15.20 19.68 8.06
C ASN A 17 -15.02 18.67 9.21
N LEU A 18 -13.87 18.67 9.90
CA LEU A 18 -13.65 17.80 11.03
C LEU A 18 -14.43 18.26 12.27
N SER A 19 -14.84 17.31 13.07
CA SER A 19 -15.40 17.50 14.40
C SER A 19 -14.37 17.15 15.47
N GLU A 20 -14.65 17.50 16.72
CA GLU A 20 -13.76 17.14 17.83
C GLU A 20 -13.63 15.62 17.97
N HIS A 21 -12.38 15.17 18.13
CA HIS A 21 -11.98 13.76 18.19
C HIS A 21 -12.10 12.96 16.89
N ASP A 22 -12.37 13.62 15.75
CA ASP A 22 -12.31 12.96 14.45
C ASP A 22 -10.90 12.48 14.11
N ILE A 23 -10.82 11.51 13.21
CA ILE A 23 -9.57 10.96 12.70
C ILE A 23 -9.46 11.30 11.21
N LEU A 24 -8.40 12.03 10.86
CA LEU A 24 -8.02 12.25 9.47
C LEU A 24 -6.95 11.24 9.07
N PHE A 25 -7.31 10.31 8.18
CA PHE A 25 -6.37 9.33 7.64
C PHE A 25 -5.90 9.74 6.25
N ILE A 26 -4.59 9.89 6.06
CA ILE A 26 -3.97 10.18 4.77
C ILE A 26 -3.08 9.00 4.37
N ASP A 27 -3.52 8.27 3.36
CA ASP A 27 -2.76 7.18 2.76
C ASP A 27 -1.75 7.73 1.75
N GLU A 28 -0.57 7.10 1.66
CA GLU A 28 0.56 7.55 0.84
C GLU A 28 0.91 9.04 1.05
N ILE A 29 1.00 9.43 2.32
CA ILE A 29 1.20 10.83 2.73
C ILE A 29 2.47 11.46 2.12
N HIS A 30 3.47 10.66 1.72
CA HIS A 30 4.68 11.14 1.03
C HIS A 30 4.39 11.73 -0.36
N ARG A 31 3.20 11.48 -0.93
CA ARG A 31 2.78 12.03 -2.23
C ARG A 31 2.13 13.40 -2.12
N LEU A 32 1.99 13.95 -0.93
CA LEU A 32 1.47 15.30 -0.76
C LEU A 32 2.42 16.32 -1.39
N PRO A 33 1.91 17.26 -2.20
CA PRO A 33 2.70 18.40 -2.63
C PRO A 33 3.20 19.21 -1.43
N ARG A 34 4.40 19.77 -1.51
CA ARG A 34 5.00 20.54 -0.42
C ARG A 34 4.12 21.69 0.07
N THR A 35 3.42 22.35 -0.84
CA THR A 35 2.48 23.42 -0.51
C THR A 35 1.26 22.94 0.29
N VAL A 36 0.93 21.66 0.20
CA VAL A 36 -0.13 21.02 0.99
C VAL A 36 0.43 20.58 2.35
N GLU A 37 1.66 20.05 2.39
CA GLU A 37 2.32 19.72 3.66
C GLU A 37 2.44 20.94 4.58
N GLU A 38 2.75 22.11 4.03
CA GLU A 38 2.89 23.36 4.78
C GLU A 38 1.61 23.79 5.51
N ILE A 39 0.43 23.33 5.03
CA ILE A 39 -0.85 23.54 5.73
C ILE A 39 -1.03 22.57 6.89
N LEU A 40 -0.48 21.36 6.78
CA LEU A 40 -0.54 20.39 7.88
C LEU A 40 0.23 20.84 9.11
N TYR A 41 1.31 21.60 8.95
CA TYR A 41 2.17 21.96 10.07
C TYR A 41 1.40 22.72 11.17
N PRO A 42 0.76 23.86 10.92
CA PRO A 42 -0.01 24.55 11.94
C PRO A 42 -1.26 23.76 12.36
N ALA A 43 -1.84 22.96 11.46
CA ALA A 43 -2.97 22.11 11.81
C ALA A 43 -2.60 21.01 12.81
N MET A 44 -1.37 20.47 12.75
CA MET A 44 -0.88 19.43 13.67
C MET A 44 -0.39 20.02 15.01
N GLU A 45 0.24 21.21 14.99
CA GLU A 45 0.85 21.82 16.16
C GLU A 45 -0.16 22.62 16.98
N ASP A 46 -0.92 23.51 16.30
CA ASP A 46 -1.74 24.53 16.95
C ASP A 46 -3.24 24.33 16.74
N PHE A 47 -3.64 23.33 15.94
CA PHE A 47 -5.02 23.15 15.48
C PHE A 47 -5.57 24.39 14.78
N GLU A 48 -4.77 24.98 13.92
CA GLU A 48 -5.08 26.16 13.16
C GLU A 48 -4.84 25.96 11.66
N VAL A 49 -5.59 26.68 10.83
CA VAL A 49 -5.33 26.73 9.39
C VAL A 49 -5.45 28.16 8.89
N ASP A 50 -4.50 28.57 8.06
CA ASP A 50 -4.54 29.87 7.40
C ASP A 50 -5.24 29.76 6.04
N ILE A 51 -6.35 30.48 5.88
CA ILE A 51 -7.14 30.53 4.65
C ILE A 51 -6.82 31.85 3.94
N ILE A 52 -6.30 31.75 2.71
CA ILE A 52 -6.04 32.92 1.88
C ILE A 52 -7.24 33.23 1.01
N ILE A 53 -7.87 34.37 1.21
CA ILE A 53 -9.03 34.85 0.46
C ILE A 53 -8.57 35.97 -0.49
N GLY A 54 -8.84 35.81 -1.80
CA GLY A 54 -8.47 36.76 -2.83
C GLY A 54 -7.18 36.39 -3.56
N LYS A 55 -6.76 37.24 -4.49
CA LYS A 55 -5.55 37.07 -5.30
C LYS A 55 -4.73 38.38 -5.32
N GLY A 56 -3.41 38.23 -5.48
CA GLY A 56 -2.50 39.35 -5.60
C GLY A 56 -2.34 40.18 -4.31
N PRO A 57 -1.98 41.47 -4.40
CA PRO A 57 -1.67 42.31 -3.22
C PRO A 57 -2.87 42.55 -2.31
N ALA A 58 -4.09 42.30 -2.75
CA ALA A 58 -5.32 42.44 -1.98
C ALA A 58 -5.73 41.12 -1.26
N ALA A 59 -4.96 40.07 -1.36
CA ALA A 59 -5.22 38.83 -0.67
C ALA A 59 -5.15 39.05 0.86
N ARG A 60 -6.13 38.50 1.57
CA ARG A 60 -6.17 38.52 3.04
C ARG A 60 -6.02 37.12 3.57
N SER A 61 -5.16 36.94 4.57
CA SER A 61 -5.10 35.70 5.34
C SER A 61 -6.08 35.76 6.49
N PHE A 62 -6.86 34.71 6.65
CA PHE A 62 -7.76 34.52 7.76
C PHE A 62 -7.36 33.21 8.48
N ARG A 63 -7.04 33.31 9.76
CA ARG A 63 -6.70 32.17 10.59
C ARG A 63 -7.95 31.59 11.22
N MET A 64 -8.17 30.30 11.04
CA MET A 64 -9.31 29.57 11.58
C MET A 64 -8.86 28.49 12.53
N GLN A 65 -9.49 28.41 13.69
CA GLN A 65 -9.31 27.33 14.65
C GLN A 65 -9.98 26.06 14.15
N LEU A 66 -9.26 24.96 14.29
CA LEU A 66 -9.75 23.60 14.02
C LEU A 66 -10.14 22.92 15.32
N PRO A 67 -11.11 22.01 15.30
CA PRO A 67 -11.36 21.13 16.43
C PRO A 67 -10.12 20.22 16.66
N LYS A 68 -9.96 19.70 17.86
CA LYS A 68 -8.91 18.72 18.13
C LYS A 68 -9.22 17.41 17.41
N PHE A 69 -8.30 16.99 16.56
CA PHE A 69 -8.40 15.79 15.75
C PHE A 69 -7.12 14.96 15.84
N THR A 70 -7.17 13.73 15.36
CA THR A 70 -6.00 12.87 15.23
C THR A 70 -5.63 12.71 13.76
N LEU A 71 -4.37 13.02 13.41
CA LEU A 71 -3.85 12.74 12.07
C LEU A 71 -3.15 11.38 12.07
N ILE A 72 -3.52 10.52 11.13
CA ILE A 72 -2.85 9.26 10.84
C ILE A 72 -2.33 9.30 9.42
N GLY A 73 -1.02 9.23 9.23
CA GLY A 73 -0.38 9.12 7.94
C GLY A 73 0.12 7.70 7.69
N ALA A 74 -0.13 7.15 6.50
CA ALA A 74 0.47 5.91 6.05
C ALA A 74 1.39 6.18 4.85
N THR A 75 2.51 5.46 4.77
CA THR A 75 3.45 5.58 3.66
C THR A 75 4.22 4.28 3.45
N THR A 76 4.46 3.95 2.19
CA THR A 76 5.40 2.88 1.79
C THR A 76 6.84 3.40 1.71
N ARG A 77 7.03 4.73 1.64
CA ARG A 77 8.32 5.40 1.42
C ARG A 77 8.63 6.42 2.52
N ALA A 78 8.89 5.92 3.73
CA ALA A 78 9.18 6.78 4.89
C ALA A 78 10.38 7.74 4.66
N GLY A 79 11.35 7.34 3.83
CA GLY A 79 12.49 8.18 3.47
C GLY A 79 12.15 9.37 2.55
N GLN A 80 10.99 9.37 1.91
CA GLN A 80 10.51 10.49 1.07
C GLN A 80 9.68 11.52 1.85
N LEU A 81 9.31 11.22 3.10
CA LEU A 81 8.68 12.21 3.96
C LEU A 81 9.66 13.34 4.25
N SER A 82 9.18 14.58 4.14
CA SER A 82 9.96 15.74 4.55
C SER A 82 10.27 15.64 6.05
N THR A 83 11.49 16.03 6.44
CA THR A 83 11.89 16.05 7.85
C THR A 83 10.91 16.87 8.71
N PRO A 84 10.45 18.07 8.28
CA PRO A 84 9.49 18.85 9.06
C PRO A 84 8.15 18.13 9.29
N LEU A 85 7.65 17.37 8.30
CA LEU A 85 6.41 16.61 8.46
C LEU A 85 6.62 15.42 9.39
N ARG A 86 7.70 14.67 9.19
CA ARG A 86 8.01 13.49 10.00
C ARG A 86 8.18 13.83 11.49
N ASP A 87 8.87 14.94 11.79
CA ASP A 87 9.18 15.33 13.16
C ASP A 87 7.93 15.80 13.94
N ARG A 88 6.83 16.09 13.23
CA ARG A 88 5.53 16.46 13.84
C ARG A 88 4.66 15.28 14.22
N PHE A 89 4.98 14.08 13.73
CA PHE A 89 4.32 12.86 14.20
C PHE A 89 4.91 12.43 15.55
N GLY A 90 4.07 12.40 16.56
CA GLY A 90 4.47 12.00 17.91
C GLY A 90 4.77 10.50 18.04
N VAL A 91 4.23 9.68 17.13
CA VAL A 91 4.41 8.22 17.12
C VAL A 91 4.63 7.75 15.69
N ILE A 92 5.67 6.95 15.47
CA ILE A 92 5.98 6.34 14.19
C ILE A 92 6.07 4.83 14.39
N PHE A 93 5.24 4.09 13.64
CA PHE A 93 5.26 2.63 13.61
C PHE A 93 5.86 2.15 12.29
N LYS A 94 6.73 1.16 12.37
CA LYS A 94 7.15 0.37 11.21
C LYS A 94 6.36 -0.93 11.21
N LEU A 95 5.56 -1.14 10.18
CA LEU A 95 4.83 -2.39 10.01
C LEU A 95 5.77 -3.45 9.42
N GLU A 96 5.77 -4.62 10.02
CA GLU A 96 6.50 -5.78 9.52
C GLU A 96 5.62 -6.64 8.62
N LEU A 97 6.25 -7.51 7.83
CA LEU A 97 5.52 -8.49 7.04
C LEU A 97 4.87 -9.52 7.97
N TYR A 98 3.68 -9.96 7.61
CA TYR A 98 2.98 -11.02 8.31
C TYR A 98 3.70 -12.36 8.14
N SER A 99 3.66 -13.20 9.17
CA SER A 99 4.05 -14.60 9.05
C SER A 99 3.04 -15.37 8.18
N PRO A 100 3.44 -16.54 7.61
CA PRO A 100 2.50 -17.38 6.86
C PRO A 100 1.27 -17.77 7.69
N GLU A 101 1.40 -18.00 8.99
CA GLU A 101 0.31 -18.37 9.90
C GLU A 101 -0.66 -17.21 10.11
N GLU A 102 -0.16 -16.00 10.28
CA GLU A 102 -0.99 -14.80 10.40
C GLU A 102 -1.74 -14.52 9.09
N LEU A 103 -1.06 -14.66 7.95
CA LEU A 103 -1.67 -14.54 6.64
C LEU A 103 -2.73 -15.63 6.38
N ALA A 104 -2.49 -16.87 6.81
CA ALA A 104 -3.49 -17.94 6.73
C ALA A 104 -4.75 -17.60 7.53
N GLY A 105 -4.61 -16.95 8.69
CA GLY A 105 -5.73 -16.41 9.45
C GLY A 105 -6.53 -15.36 8.67
N ILE A 106 -5.83 -14.46 7.97
CA ILE A 106 -6.46 -13.44 7.11
C ILE A 106 -7.17 -14.09 5.91
N VAL A 107 -6.54 -15.08 5.26
CA VAL A 107 -7.11 -15.82 4.13
C VAL A 107 -8.39 -16.54 4.57
N ARG A 108 -8.38 -17.25 5.70
CA ARG A 108 -9.58 -17.93 6.24
C ARG A 108 -10.71 -16.95 6.55
N ARG A 109 -10.42 -15.83 7.19
CA ARG A 109 -11.41 -14.78 7.42
C ARG A 109 -12.01 -14.28 6.12
N SER A 110 -11.19 -14.01 5.11
CA SER A 110 -11.63 -13.54 3.80
C SER A 110 -12.44 -14.60 3.06
N ALA A 111 -12.06 -15.87 3.14
CA ALA A 111 -12.82 -16.99 2.59
C ALA A 111 -14.20 -17.08 3.25
N GLY A 112 -14.30 -16.95 4.57
CA GLY A 112 -15.56 -16.91 5.30
C GLY A 112 -16.49 -15.78 4.85
N ILE A 113 -15.95 -14.55 4.64
CA ILE A 113 -16.73 -13.42 4.12
C ILE A 113 -17.23 -13.68 2.69
N LEU A 114 -16.45 -14.41 1.88
CA LEU A 114 -16.81 -14.77 0.51
C LEU A 114 -17.68 -16.04 0.42
N GLY A 115 -17.98 -16.68 1.54
CA GLY A 115 -18.73 -17.94 1.57
C GLY A 115 -17.98 -19.12 0.93
N LEU A 116 -16.66 -19.13 0.97
CA LEU A 116 -15.81 -20.14 0.35
C LEU A 116 -15.36 -21.17 1.38
N PRO A 117 -15.65 -22.46 1.18
CA PRO A 117 -15.08 -23.51 2.00
C PRO A 117 -13.56 -23.59 1.76
N ILE A 118 -12.79 -23.51 2.82
CA ILE A 118 -11.32 -23.60 2.77
C ILE A 118 -10.82 -24.43 3.96
N SER A 119 -9.88 -25.34 3.69
CA SER A 119 -9.19 -26.09 4.74
C SER A 119 -8.03 -25.29 5.33
N GLU A 120 -7.55 -25.68 6.50
CA GLU A 120 -6.42 -25.04 7.18
C GLU A 120 -5.15 -25.08 6.33
N ASP A 121 -4.85 -26.24 5.74
CA ASP A 121 -3.69 -26.46 4.88
C ASP A 121 -3.82 -25.75 3.53
N GLY A 122 -5.02 -25.61 2.97
CA GLY A 122 -5.29 -24.80 1.79
C GLY A 122 -5.06 -23.30 2.04
N ALA A 123 -5.49 -22.81 3.19
CA ALA A 123 -5.25 -21.43 3.59
C ALA A 123 -3.75 -21.14 3.81
N LEU A 124 -3.04 -22.06 4.47
CA LEU A 124 -1.60 -21.97 4.67
C LEU A 124 -0.82 -22.03 3.35
N GLU A 125 -1.24 -22.89 2.40
CA GLU A 125 -0.61 -22.98 1.08
C GLU A 125 -0.70 -21.64 0.33
N ILE A 126 -1.86 -20.98 0.35
CA ILE A 126 -2.03 -19.66 -0.26
C ILE A 126 -1.17 -18.61 0.46
N ALA A 127 -1.14 -18.65 1.79
CA ALA A 127 -0.45 -17.69 2.63
C ALA A 127 1.07 -17.79 2.53
N SER A 128 1.60 -19.00 2.33
CA SER A 128 3.06 -19.25 2.27
C SER A 128 3.72 -18.70 0.99
N ARG A 129 2.93 -18.38 -0.05
CA ARG A 129 3.49 -17.95 -1.34
C ARG A 129 3.92 -16.49 -1.39
N ARG A 130 3.36 -15.58 -0.58
CA ARG A 130 3.82 -14.17 -0.54
C ARG A 130 3.30 -13.43 0.69
N GLY A 131 4.14 -12.53 1.23
CA GLY A 131 4.00 -11.96 2.58
C GLY A 131 3.02 -10.80 2.77
N THR A 132 2.08 -10.50 1.86
CA THR A 132 1.12 -9.40 2.09
C THR A 132 -0.34 -9.84 2.01
N PRO A 133 -1.22 -9.28 2.87
CA PRO A 133 -2.65 -9.60 2.85
C PRO A 133 -3.33 -9.32 1.50
N ARG A 134 -2.91 -8.27 0.80
CA ARG A 134 -3.45 -7.90 -0.52
C ARG A 134 -3.19 -9.00 -1.54
N ILE A 135 -1.97 -9.53 -1.58
CA ILE A 135 -1.57 -10.57 -2.52
C ILE A 135 -2.22 -11.90 -2.15
N ALA A 136 -2.19 -12.28 -0.86
CA ALA A 136 -2.83 -13.50 -0.38
C ALA A 136 -4.34 -13.51 -0.71
N ASN A 137 -5.04 -12.40 -0.53
CA ASN A 137 -6.44 -12.26 -0.91
C ASN A 137 -6.67 -12.29 -2.43
N ARG A 138 -5.73 -11.78 -3.23
CA ARG A 138 -5.76 -11.90 -4.68
C ARG A 138 -5.64 -13.35 -5.12
N PHE A 139 -4.71 -14.09 -4.51
CA PHE A 139 -4.56 -15.52 -4.76
C PHE A 139 -5.81 -16.31 -4.34
N LEU A 140 -6.37 -16.04 -3.15
CA LEU A 140 -7.60 -16.67 -2.71
C LEU A 140 -8.72 -16.57 -3.75
N LYS A 141 -8.92 -15.37 -4.32
CA LYS A 141 -9.94 -15.16 -5.36
C LYS A 141 -9.67 -15.95 -6.63
N ARG A 142 -8.41 -16.13 -7.01
CA ARG A 142 -8.03 -16.92 -8.19
C ARG A 142 -8.15 -18.43 -7.92
N VAL A 143 -7.65 -18.88 -6.78
CA VAL A 143 -7.74 -20.29 -6.37
C VAL A 143 -9.20 -20.74 -6.25
N ARG A 144 -10.11 -19.87 -5.79
CA ARG A 144 -11.56 -20.13 -5.82
C ARG A 144 -12.04 -20.58 -7.19
N ASP A 145 -11.65 -19.88 -8.24
CA ASP A 145 -12.13 -20.19 -9.59
C ASP A 145 -11.69 -21.59 -10.01
N PHE A 146 -10.48 -22.01 -9.66
CA PHE A 146 -10.01 -23.38 -9.85
C PHE A 146 -10.77 -24.40 -9.00
N ALA A 147 -11.02 -24.11 -7.73
CA ALA A 147 -11.77 -24.99 -6.84
C ALA A 147 -13.20 -25.25 -7.34
N GLN A 148 -13.85 -24.23 -7.92
CA GLN A 148 -15.18 -24.34 -8.48
C GLN A 148 -15.22 -25.14 -9.79
N VAL A 149 -14.18 -25.04 -10.63
CA VAL A 149 -14.16 -25.69 -11.96
C VAL A 149 -13.62 -27.13 -11.90
N MET A 150 -12.57 -27.35 -11.10
CA MET A 150 -11.82 -28.59 -11.08
C MET A 150 -12.06 -29.45 -9.83
N GLY A 151 -12.61 -28.85 -8.77
CA GLY A 151 -12.84 -29.48 -7.49
C GLY A 151 -14.31 -29.56 -7.12
N ASN A 152 -14.57 -29.80 -5.85
CA ASN A 152 -15.91 -29.79 -5.25
C ASN A 152 -16.32 -28.43 -4.68
N GLY A 153 -15.59 -27.34 -5.05
CA GLY A 153 -15.79 -26.01 -4.53
C GLY A 153 -15.04 -25.73 -3.22
N THR A 154 -14.35 -26.72 -2.63
CA THR A 154 -13.55 -26.55 -1.43
C THR A 154 -12.10 -26.28 -1.82
N ILE A 155 -11.49 -25.28 -1.18
CA ILE A 155 -10.08 -24.96 -1.35
C ILE A 155 -9.26 -25.76 -0.34
N ASP A 156 -8.68 -26.85 -0.79
CA ASP A 156 -7.71 -27.64 -0.06
C ASP A 156 -6.28 -27.38 -0.58
N ARG A 157 -5.28 -27.97 0.06
CA ARG A 157 -3.87 -27.79 -0.33
C ARG A 157 -3.58 -28.23 -1.77
N PRO A 158 -4.03 -29.41 -2.26
CA PRO A 158 -3.82 -29.82 -3.65
C PRO A 158 -4.38 -28.84 -4.69
N ILE A 159 -5.60 -28.35 -4.48
CA ILE A 159 -6.23 -27.37 -5.35
C ILE A 159 -5.49 -26.00 -5.28
N ALA A 160 -5.10 -25.57 -4.09
CA ALA A 160 -4.35 -24.32 -3.91
C ALA A 160 -2.99 -24.39 -4.62
N ASP A 161 -2.20 -25.44 -4.42
CA ASP A 161 -0.91 -25.63 -5.08
C ASP A 161 -1.05 -25.72 -6.60
N TYR A 162 -2.01 -26.52 -7.10
CA TYR A 162 -2.27 -26.61 -8.53
C TYR A 162 -2.62 -25.25 -9.15
N ALA A 163 -3.55 -24.53 -8.53
CA ALA A 163 -3.99 -23.22 -9.02
C ALA A 163 -2.84 -22.21 -9.04
N LEU A 164 -2.03 -22.15 -7.98
CA LEU A 164 -0.91 -21.23 -7.89
C LEU A 164 0.17 -21.55 -8.94
N ARG A 165 0.46 -22.82 -9.19
CA ARG A 165 1.37 -23.24 -10.29
C ARG A 165 0.80 -22.89 -11.66
N ALA A 166 -0.50 -23.09 -11.89
CA ALA A 166 -1.16 -22.70 -13.13
C ALA A 166 -1.15 -21.18 -13.37
N LEU A 167 -1.07 -20.39 -12.30
CA LEU A 167 -0.89 -18.95 -12.31
C LEU A 167 0.60 -18.53 -12.41
N GLU A 168 1.51 -19.49 -12.61
CA GLU A 168 2.95 -19.31 -12.69
C GLU A 168 3.60 -18.73 -11.41
N VAL A 169 2.93 -18.90 -10.27
CA VAL A 169 3.45 -18.53 -8.95
C VAL A 169 4.22 -19.71 -8.37
N ASP A 170 5.52 -19.53 -8.13
CA ASP A 170 6.37 -20.58 -7.59
C ASP A 170 6.27 -20.72 -6.05
N GLU A 171 7.08 -21.62 -5.47
CA GLU A 171 7.08 -21.88 -4.02
C GLU A 171 7.51 -20.68 -3.17
N LEU A 172 8.25 -19.73 -3.75
CA LEU A 172 8.65 -18.48 -3.12
C LEU A 172 7.64 -17.36 -3.34
N GLY A 173 6.57 -17.63 -4.09
CA GLY A 173 5.55 -16.64 -4.43
C GLY A 173 5.97 -15.69 -5.55
N LEU A 174 7.00 -16.04 -6.30
CA LEU A 174 7.51 -15.26 -7.42
C LEU A 174 6.72 -15.59 -8.69
N ASP A 175 6.28 -14.56 -9.39
CA ASP A 175 5.68 -14.69 -10.71
C ASP A 175 6.74 -14.74 -11.84
N ALA A 176 6.31 -14.78 -13.09
CA ALA A 176 7.21 -14.88 -14.24
C ALA A 176 8.12 -13.64 -14.36
N ILE A 177 7.62 -12.44 -14.01
CA ILE A 177 8.37 -11.19 -14.10
C ILE A 177 9.38 -11.10 -12.95
N ASP A 178 8.96 -11.44 -11.72
CA ASP A 178 9.86 -11.53 -10.56
C ASP A 178 11.07 -12.43 -10.88
N ARG A 179 10.80 -13.63 -11.41
CA ARG A 179 11.86 -14.58 -11.77
C ARG A 179 12.76 -14.04 -12.88
N ARG A 180 12.18 -13.36 -13.88
CA ARG A 180 12.97 -12.74 -14.96
C ARG A 180 13.88 -11.65 -14.43
N MET A 181 13.39 -10.78 -13.54
CA MET A 181 14.20 -9.75 -12.90
C MET A 181 15.36 -10.35 -12.11
N LEU A 182 15.08 -11.31 -11.22
CA LEU A 182 16.11 -11.97 -10.43
C LEU A 182 17.13 -12.71 -11.31
N GLN A 183 16.69 -13.44 -12.33
CA GLN A 183 17.58 -14.09 -13.28
C GLN A 183 18.46 -13.10 -14.06
N THR A 184 17.90 -11.96 -14.43
CA THR A 184 18.64 -10.88 -15.11
C THR A 184 19.71 -10.32 -14.18
N ILE A 185 19.39 -10.01 -12.94
CA ILE A 185 20.35 -9.52 -11.94
C ILE A 185 21.47 -10.55 -11.74
N ILE A 186 21.13 -11.83 -11.59
CA ILE A 186 22.11 -12.89 -11.34
C ILE A 186 22.98 -13.14 -12.58
N LYS A 187 22.36 -13.33 -13.76
CA LYS A 187 23.07 -13.80 -14.96
C LYS A 187 23.77 -12.68 -15.72
N ALA A 188 23.10 -11.53 -15.88
CA ALA A 188 23.65 -10.42 -16.67
C ALA A 188 24.50 -9.45 -15.83
N PHE A 189 24.23 -9.33 -14.54
CA PHE A 189 24.91 -8.36 -13.65
C PHE A 189 25.69 -9.03 -12.51
N GLY A 190 25.83 -10.35 -12.52
CA GLY A 190 26.65 -11.10 -11.54
C GLY A 190 26.12 -11.01 -10.09
N GLY A 191 24.82 -10.72 -9.89
CA GLY A 191 24.23 -10.52 -8.57
C GLY A 191 24.54 -9.16 -7.95
N GLY A 192 25.17 -8.25 -8.71
CA GLY A 192 25.52 -6.91 -8.26
C GLY A 192 24.38 -5.91 -8.39
N PRO A 193 24.56 -4.68 -7.90
CA PRO A 193 23.57 -3.63 -8.04
C PRO A 193 23.35 -3.27 -9.52
N VAL A 194 22.08 -3.07 -9.89
CA VAL A 194 21.67 -2.63 -11.23
C VAL A 194 20.70 -1.46 -11.10
N GLY A 195 20.85 -0.44 -11.96
CA GLY A 195 19.94 0.69 -11.98
C GLY A 195 18.54 0.27 -12.49
N LEU A 196 17.50 0.89 -11.95
CA LEU A 196 16.11 0.61 -12.28
C LEU A 196 15.83 0.67 -13.78
N ASP A 197 16.29 1.72 -14.46
CA ASP A 197 16.11 1.89 -15.92
C ASP A 197 16.79 0.79 -16.74
N THR A 198 17.98 0.34 -16.30
CA THR A 198 18.71 -0.75 -16.95
C THR A 198 17.99 -2.08 -16.77
N LEU A 199 17.47 -2.34 -15.57
CA LEU A 199 16.68 -3.53 -15.27
C LEU A 199 15.39 -3.53 -16.09
N ALA A 200 14.66 -2.41 -16.11
CA ALA A 200 13.44 -2.21 -16.86
C ALA A 200 13.63 -2.49 -18.36
N ALA A 201 14.66 -1.90 -18.96
CA ALA A 201 14.99 -2.11 -20.37
C ALA A 201 15.34 -3.57 -20.68
N THR A 202 16.03 -4.27 -19.75
CA THR A 202 16.46 -5.67 -19.94
C THR A 202 15.31 -6.65 -19.77
N VAL A 203 14.39 -6.37 -18.85
CA VAL A 203 13.21 -7.20 -18.55
C VAL A 203 12.07 -6.93 -19.55
N GLY A 204 12.07 -5.76 -20.19
CA GLY A 204 11.02 -5.33 -21.12
C GLY A 204 9.79 -4.79 -20.41
N GLU A 205 9.96 -4.18 -19.24
CA GLU A 205 8.92 -3.55 -18.44
C GLU A 205 9.21 -2.05 -18.29
N GLU A 206 8.19 -1.26 -17.94
CA GLU A 206 8.39 0.15 -17.62
C GLU A 206 9.01 0.30 -16.22
N ALA A 207 9.95 1.24 -16.07
CA ALA A 207 10.62 1.50 -14.79
C ALA A 207 9.63 1.81 -13.65
N VAL A 208 8.60 2.61 -13.95
CA VAL A 208 7.53 2.94 -13.00
C VAL A 208 6.75 1.69 -12.57
N THR A 209 6.50 0.76 -13.51
CA THR A 209 5.82 -0.51 -13.19
C THR A 209 6.67 -1.37 -12.24
N ILE A 210 7.98 -1.44 -12.50
CA ILE A 210 8.89 -2.18 -11.60
C ILE A 210 8.90 -1.53 -10.22
N GLU A 211 9.01 -0.22 -10.14
CA GLU A 211 9.04 0.52 -8.87
C GLU A 211 7.74 0.39 -8.08
N ASP A 212 6.58 0.50 -8.72
CA ASP A 212 5.28 0.52 -8.02
C ASP A 212 4.72 -0.88 -7.71
N VAL A 213 5.13 -1.91 -8.43
CA VAL A 213 4.52 -3.26 -8.35
C VAL A 213 5.48 -4.31 -7.80
N TYR A 214 6.78 -4.21 -8.07
CA TYR A 214 7.77 -5.26 -7.83
C TYR A 214 8.86 -4.87 -6.80
N GLU A 215 8.85 -3.63 -6.30
CA GLU A 215 9.80 -3.17 -5.27
C GLU A 215 9.56 -3.76 -3.87
#